data_7f522daa74dcaf6023cb5d1c5fa0b9ac
#
_entry.id   7f522daa74dcaf6023cb5d1c5fa0b9ac
#
_cell.length_a   1.000
_cell.length_b   1.000
_cell.length_c   1.000
_cell.angle_alpha   90.00
_cell.angle_beta   90.00
_cell.angle_gamma   90.00
#
_symmetry.space_group_name_H-M   'P 1'
#
loop_
_entity.id
_entity.type
_entity.pdbx_description
1 polymer ?
#
loop_
_entity_poly.entity_id
_entity_poly.type
_entity_poly.pdbx_seq_one_letter_code
_entity_poly.pdbx_strand_id
1 'polypeptide(L)'
;PSKLSTPNPIPIPSPPKSSHQQQQQTRSQEESMATPEDCGASWLLYLSLAAKCGGGDDNPLRLAGLIAVCAAACVLTCVLHWCVPGGPAWGRWWWTRRAGLKGATVVIPKGPRGLPVIGSMWLMTGLAHRKLAAAADRVGARRLMAFSLGETRMLVAAHPDVAREILNSPAFADRPVKESAYGLLFHRAIGFAPHGAYWRALRRVASTHLFSPWQVAASAPQRAVIARQMVTAILSDATSTAAAVEVRRVLRRASLHNVMWSVFGRRYDLGGKESEEVRELGHLVDEGYDLLGLLNWSDHLPWLARFDLQSTRARCSRLVPRVNRFVARIIHDHRSSSPNSAVKDFTDVLLSLDGADSLADSDITAVLWEMVFRGTDTVAVLMEWVLARLVLHRDVQARVHDELDRVVGRGRAVAESDAASLVYLHAVIKEVLRLHPPGPLLSWARLATSDVHVDGFLIPAGTTAMVNMWAIAHDPEVWAEPTEFLPDRFLGTEPAAELSIMGSDLRLAPFGAGRRSCPGKSLAMATVAFWLATLLHELEFLPSADPARGVNLDEKLRLSCEMAAPLAVTPRPRRPAC
;
A
#
# COMPACT_ATOMS: atom_id res chain seq x y z
N PRO A 1 -51.07 -51.08 -8.15
CA PRO A 1 -51.56 -49.75 -8.38
C PRO A 1 -51.18 -48.82 -7.28
N SER A 2 -50.01 -48.13 -7.46
CA SER A 2 -49.50 -47.15 -6.56
C SER A 2 -49.54 -45.79 -7.26
N LYS A 3 -50.30 -44.88 -6.68
CA LYS A 3 -50.45 -43.49 -7.14
C LYS A 3 -49.14 -42.71 -6.97
N LEU A 4 -48.59 -42.23 -8.08
CA LEU A 4 -47.54 -41.21 -8.11
C LEU A 4 -48.15 -39.86 -7.78
N SER A 5 -47.68 -39.22 -6.72
CA SER A 5 -47.98 -37.85 -6.36
C SER A 5 -47.05 -36.90 -7.13
N THR A 6 -47.65 -35.94 -7.83
CA THR A 6 -46.96 -34.84 -8.52
C THR A 6 -46.36 -33.83 -7.50
N PRO A 7 -45.14 -33.32 -7.70
CA PRO A 7 -44.58 -32.28 -6.83
C PRO A 7 -45.17 -30.89 -7.17
N ASN A 8 -45.42 -30.10 -6.12
CA ASN A 8 -45.86 -28.71 -6.19
C ASN A 8 -44.84 -27.82 -6.89
N PRO A 9 -45.25 -26.81 -7.65
CA PRO A 9 -44.34 -25.87 -8.30
C PRO A 9 -43.67 -24.92 -7.29
N ILE A 10 -42.37 -24.77 -7.44
CA ILE A 10 -41.52 -23.82 -6.69
C ILE A 10 -41.91 -22.38 -7.10
N PRO A 11 -42.07 -21.44 -6.18
CA PRO A 11 -42.41 -20.06 -6.52
C PRO A 11 -41.21 -19.37 -7.20
N ILE A 12 -41.49 -18.71 -8.32
CA ILE A 12 -40.56 -17.90 -9.11
C ILE A 12 -40.23 -16.63 -8.29
N PRO A 13 -38.93 -16.29 -8.04
CA PRO A 13 -38.56 -15.03 -7.39
C PRO A 13 -38.85 -13.84 -8.31
N SER A 14 -39.45 -12.81 -7.74
CA SER A 14 -39.78 -11.55 -8.41
C SER A 14 -38.51 -10.85 -8.96
N PRO A 15 -38.61 -10.11 -10.08
CA PRO A 15 -37.46 -9.44 -10.69
C PRO A 15 -36.88 -8.35 -9.77
N PRO A 16 -35.54 -8.06 -9.87
CA PRO A 16 -34.87 -7.06 -9.03
C PRO A 16 -35.39 -5.66 -9.35
N LYS A 17 -35.63 -4.89 -8.29
CA LYS A 17 -36.10 -3.50 -8.34
C LYS A 17 -35.11 -2.62 -9.11
N SER A 18 -35.67 -1.74 -9.94
CA SER A 18 -35.05 -0.91 -10.94
C SER A 18 -33.86 -0.06 -10.44
N SER A 19 -32.95 0.26 -11.36
CA SER A 19 -31.76 1.10 -11.23
C SER A 19 -31.96 2.45 -10.51
N HIS A 20 -33.18 2.96 -10.43
CA HIS A 20 -33.52 4.18 -9.70
C HIS A 20 -33.40 4.06 -8.16
N GLN A 21 -33.61 2.88 -7.58
CA GLN A 21 -33.46 2.69 -6.13
C GLN A 21 -31.98 2.53 -5.72
N GLN A 22 -31.12 2.05 -6.60
CA GLN A 22 -29.68 2.01 -6.35
C GLN A 22 -29.06 3.41 -6.48
N GLN A 23 -29.55 4.24 -7.40
CA GLN A 23 -29.12 5.64 -7.50
C GLN A 23 -29.61 6.49 -6.33
N GLN A 24 -30.78 6.21 -5.77
CA GLN A 24 -31.25 6.86 -4.55
C GLN A 24 -30.49 6.41 -3.29
N GLN A 25 -30.06 5.14 -3.20
CA GLN A 25 -29.22 4.67 -2.09
C GLN A 25 -27.77 5.20 -2.16
N THR A 26 -27.22 5.37 -3.36
CA THR A 26 -25.91 6.06 -3.52
C THR A 26 -26.03 7.55 -3.22
N ARG A 27 -27.10 8.21 -3.62
CA ARG A 27 -27.35 9.61 -3.28
C ARG A 27 -27.61 9.82 -1.79
N SER A 28 -28.35 8.93 -1.13
CA SER A 28 -28.56 9.00 0.33
C SER A 28 -27.31 8.59 1.13
N GLN A 29 -26.37 7.85 0.55
CA GLN A 29 -25.06 7.60 1.14
C GLN A 29 -24.07 8.74 0.89
N GLU A 30 -24.21 9.46 -0.21
CA GLU A 30 -23.48 10.72 -0.44
C GLU A 30 -24.01 11.86 0.45
N GLU A 31 -25.31 11.89 0.74
CA GLU A 31 -25.91 12.83 1.68
C GLU A 31 -25.73 12.44 3.15
N SER A 32 -25.45 11.18 3.46
CA SER A 32 -25.09 10.68 4.80
C SER A 32 -23.59 10.73 5.08
N MET A 33 -22.75 11.18 4.14
CA MET A 33 -21.42 11.66 4.48
C MET A 33 -21.63 13.01 5.20
N ALA A 34 -21.63 12.92 6.54
CA ALA A 34 -21.72 14.07 7.43
C ALA A 34 -20.85 15.19 6.86
N THR A 35 -21.51 16.22 6.38
CA THR A 35 -20.89 17.49 6.07
C THR A 35 -20.11 17.92 7.31
N PRO A 36 -18.96 18.56 7.17
CA PRO A 36 -18.20 19.08 8.31
C PRO A 36 -18.89 20.32 8.91
N GLU A 37 -20.19 20.24 9.13
CA GLU A 37 -20.99 21.37 9.66
C GLU A 37 -20.84 21.57 11.17
N ASP A 38 -20.43 20.53 11.92
CA ASP A 38 -20.41 20.65 13.39
C ASP A 38 -19.24 21.45 13.98
N CYS A 39 -18.19 21.70 13.22
CA CYS A 39 -17.07 22.52 13.71
C CYS A 39 -17.18 24.01 13.30
N GLY A 40 -17.83 24.28 12.16
CA GLY A 40 -18.14 25.64 11.72
C GLY A 40 -19.27 26.29 12.50
N ALA A 41 -20.24 25.47 12.95
CA ALA A 41 -21.44 25.97 13.65
C ALA A 41 -21.14 26.58 15.03
N SER A 42 -20.17 26.07 15.78
CA SER A 42 -19.82 26.65 17.08
C SER A 42 -19.17 28.04 16.95
N TRP A 43 -18.38 28.29 15.92
CA TRP A 43 -17.80 29.60 15.64
C TRP A 43 -18.88 30.63 15.23
N LEU A 44 -19.80 30.21 14.37
CA LEU A 44 -20.92 31.04 13.94
C LEU A 44 -21.91 31.29 15.09
N LEU A 45 -22.10 30.33 16.00
CA LEU A 45 -22.87 30.50 17.22
C LEU A 45 -22.23 31.52 18.18
N TYR A 46 -20.90 31.44 18.38
CA TYR A 46 -20.20 32.44 19.20
C TYR A 46 -20.18 33.81 18.55
N LEU A 47 -20.00 33.90 17.22
CA LEU A 47 -20.10 35.15 16.47
C LEU A 47 -21.52 35.69 16.43
N SER A 48 -22.55 34.84 16.32
CA SER A 48 -23.95 35.26 16.31
C SER A 48 -24.45 35.67 17.71
N LEU A 49 -23.98 35.02 18.77
CA LEU A 49 -24.18 35.47 20.15
C LEU A 49 -23.47 36.79 20.40
N ALA A 50 -22.25 36.96 19.90
CA ALA A 50 -21.50 38.20 19.96
C ALA A 50 -22.20 39.34 19.21
N ALA A 51 -22.76 39.04 18.02
CA ALA A 51 -23.54 40.01 17.24
C ALA A 51 -24.89 40.36 17.88
N LYS A 52 -25.55 39.40 18.55
CA LYS A 52 -26.80 39.63 19.27
C LYS A 52 -26.64 40.39 20.58
N CYS A 53 -25.51 40.25 21.27
CA CYS A 53 -25.21 41.04 22.48
C CYS A 53 -24.75 42.47 22.17
N GLY A 54 -24.51 42.81 20.89
CA GLY A 54 -24.01 44.11 20.43
C GLY A 54 -25.11 45.10 20.04
N GLY A 55 -26.34 44.94 20.52
CA GLY A 55 -27.40 45.89 20.24
C GLY A 55 -27.12 47.28 20.83
N GLY A 56 -26.73 48.22 19.99
CA GLY A 56 -26.99 49.64 20.21
C GLY A 56 -25.91 50.57 20.74
N ASP A 57 -24.63 50.13 20.95
CA ASP A 57 -23.55 51.06 21.29
C ASP A 57 -22.28 50.69 20.50
N ASP A 58 -21.86 51.55 19.57
CA ASP A 58 -20.64 51.44 18.76
C ASP A 58 -19.35 51.67 19.59
N ASN A 59 -19.19 50.92 20.69
CA ASN A 59 -17.99 51.07 21.50
C ASN A 59 -16.91 50.05 21.07
N PRO A 60 -15.86 50.48 20.35
CA PRO A 60 -14.81 49.59 19.83
C PRO A 60 -14.10 48.80 20.93
N LEU A 61 -14.07 49.31 22.17
CA LEU A 61 -13.51 48.62 23.34
C LEU A 61 -14.31 47.38 23.74
N ARG A 62 -15.66 47.41 23.62
CA ARG A 62 -16.51 46.25 23.91
C ARG A 62 -16.35 45.16 22.86
N LEU A 63 -16.26 45.54 21.58
CA LEU A 63 -16.00 44.59 20.48
C LEU A 63 -14.62 43.95 20.63
N ALA A 64 -13.58 44.73 20.93
CA ALA A 64 -12.24 44.23 21.19
C ALA A 64 -12.20 43.27 22.40
N GLY A 65 -12.90 43.62 23.49
CA GLY A 65 -13.05 42.77 24.67
C GLY A 65 -13.73 41.44 24.37
N LEU A 66 -14.79 41.44 23.56
CA LEU A 66 -15.52 40.25 23.15
C LEU A 66 -14.64 39.34 22.26
N ILE A 67 -13.92 39.93 21.29
CA ILE A 67 -12.96 39.20 20.45
C ILE A 67 -11.88 38.57 21.34
N ALA A 68 -11.35 39.29 22.32
CA ALA A 68 -10.34 38.79 23.25
C ALA A 68 -10.85 37.58 24.08
N VAL A 69 -12.09 37.66 24.59
CA VAL A 69 -12.73 36.56 25.33
C VAL A 69 -12.95 35.35 24.43
N CYS A 70 -13.46 35.56 23.22
CA CYS A 70 -13.62 34.48 22.25
C CYS A 70 -12.27 33.83 21.88
N ALA A 71 -11.23 34.62 21.65
CA ALA A 71 -9.90 34.13 21.38
C ALA A 71 -9.32 33.31 22.57
N ALA A 72 -9.48 33.84 23.80
CA ALA A 72 -9.06 33.14 25.01
C ALA A 72 -9.82 31.80 25.20
N ALA A 73 -11.13 31.78 24.96
CA ALA A 73 -11.95 30.57 25.01
C ALA A 73 -11.50 29.54 23.95
N CYS A 74 -11.16 29.98 22.73
CA CYS A 74 -10.64 29.14 21.68
C CYS A 74 -9.26 28.54 22.07
N VAL A 75 -8.36 29.39 22.59
CA VAL A 75 -7.04 28.92 23.05
C VAL A 75 -7.20 27.90 24.18
N LEU A 76 -8.03 28.19 25.17
CA LEU A 76 -8.32 27.28 26.28
C LEU A 76 -8.86 25.94 25.78
N THR A 77 -9.83 25.96 24.87
CA THR A 77 -10.41 24.75 24.27
C THR A 77 -9.35 23.95 23.50
N CYS A 78 -8.51 24.61 22.72
CA CYS A 78 -7.39 23.97 22.02
C CYS A 78 -6.40 23.33 22.99
N VAL A 79 -6.06 24.01 24.11
CA VAL A 79 -5.17 23.49 25.14
C VAL A 79 -5.79 22.29 25.85
N LEU A 80 -7.07 22.36 26.21
CA LEU A 80 -7.79 21.24 26.85
C LEU A 80 -7.82 20.01 25.95
N HIS A 81 -8.06 20.17 24.65
CA HIS A 81 -8.01 19.05 23.70
C HIS A 81 -6.58 18.50 23.54
N TRP A 82 -5.59 19.38 23.50
CA TRP A 82 -4.19 18.99 23.34
C TRP A 82 -3.61 18.26 24.57
N CYS A 83 -4.05 18.56 25.78
CA CYS A 83 -3.53 17.97 27.00
C CYS A 83 -3.81 16.46 27.16
N VAL A 84 -4.72 15.90 26.37
CA VAL A 84 -5.11 14.49 26.41
C VAL A 84 -4.07 13.60 25.71
N PRO A 85 -3.83 12.35 26.17
CA PRO A 85 -3.01 11.39 25.45
C PRO A 85 -3.46 11.22 23.99
N GLY A 86 -2.50 11.16 23.06
CA GLY A 86 -2.79 11.09 21.63
C GLY A 86 -3.06 12.43 20.97
N GLY A 87 -3.19 13.54 21.72
CA GLY A 87 -3.27 14.90 21.20
C GLY A 87 -4.66 15.39 20.77
N PRO A 88 -4.74 16.44 19.93
CA PRO A 88 -5.95 17.25 19.79
C PRO A 88 -7.19 16.50 19.26
N ALA A 89 -7.04 15.60 18.29
CA ALA A 89 -8.18 14.85 17.73
C ALA A 89 -8.75 13.83 18.74
N TRP A 90 -7.90 13.19 19.52
CA TRP A 90 -8.32 12.30 20.60
C TRP A 90 -8.94 13.07 21.75
N GLY A 91 -8.39 14.24 22.12
CA GLY A 91 -8.94 15.10 23.15
C GLY A 91 -10.33 15.62 22.80
N ARG A 92 -10.56 16.05 21.56
CA ARG A 92 -11.91 16.45 21.09
C ARG A 92 -12.91 15.32 21.31
N TRP A 93 -12.62 14.10 20.88
CA TRP A 93 -13.49 12.94 21.09
C TRP A 93 -13.69 12.63 22.57
N TRP A 94 -12.63 12.65 23.38
CA TRP A 94 -12.69 12.31 24.79
C TRP A 94 -13.59 13.27 25.58
N TRP A 95 -13.48 14.58 25.34
CA TRP A 95 -14.30 15.59 25.99
C TRP A 95 -15.77 15.47 25.58
N THR A 96 -16.08 15.26 24.29
CA THR A 96 -17.45 15.08 23.83
C THR A 96 -18.11 13.84 24.41
N ARG A 97 -17.36 12.74 24.48
CA ARG A 97 -17.86 11.47 25.05
C ARG A 97 -18.07 11.57 26.57
N ARG A 98 -17.15 12.19 27.30
CA ARG A 98 -17.25 12.39 28.74
C ARG A 98 -18.44 13.27 29.14
N ALA A 99 -18.79 14.26 28.34
CA ALA A 99 -19.96 15.09 28.55
C ALA A 99 -21.29 14.30 28.38
N GLY A 100 -21.30 13.25 27.54
CA GLY A 100 -22.49 12.45 27.26
C GLY A 100 -22.67 11.20 28.14
N LEU A 101 -21.63 10.73 28.83
CA LEU A 101 -21.65 9.49 29.61
C LEU A 101 -21.43 9.78 31.10
N LYS A 102 -22.51 9.73 31.89
CA LYS A 102 -22.41 9.70 33.36
C LYS A 102 -21.84 8.33 33.79
N GLY A 103 -20.58 8.27 34.20
CA GLY A 103 -20.02 7.16 34.96
C GLY A 103 -19.07 6.18 34.25
N ALA A 104 -18.81 6.25 32.95
CA ALA A 104 -17.84 5.38 32.30
C ALA A 104 -16.47 6.09 32.13
N THR A 105 -15.41 5.48 32.65
CA THR A 105 -14.02 5.93 32.42
C THR A 105 -13.60 5.55 30.99
N VAL A 106 -13.57 6.54 30.09
CA VAL A 106 -13.03 6.36 28.74
C VAL A 106 -11.51 6.49 28.82
N VAL A 107 -10.81 5.39 28.58
CA VAL A 107 -9.35 5.34 28.54
C VAL A 107 -8.88 5.38 27.09
N ILE A 108 -7.96 6.29 26.78
CA ILE A 108 -7.32 6.41 25.46
C ILE A 108 -5.98 5.68 25.51
N PRO A 109 -5.56 4.95 24.46
CA PRO A 109 -4.21 4.41 24.36
C PRO A 109 -3.16 5.50 24.59
N LYS A 110 -2.03 5.15 25.20
CA LYS A 110 -0.92 6.10 25.38
C LYS A 110 -0.43 6.63 24.03
N GLY A 111 0.10 7.85 24.03
CA GLY A 111 0.66 8.41 22.80
C GLY A 111 1.14 9.84 22.96
N PRO A 112 1.93 10.35 22.00
CA PRO A 112 2.43 11.72 22.01
C PRO A 112 1.28 12.71 21.83
N ARG A 113 1.33 13.80 22.57
CA ARG A 113 0.34 14.89 22.44
C ARG A 113 0.51 15.66 21.13
N GLY A 114 1.75 15.73 20.64
CA GLY A 114 2.06 16.55 19.48
C GLY A 114 2.00 18.05 19.74
N LEU A 115 1.73 18.83 18.71
CA LEU A 115 1.48 20.26 18.80
C LEU A 115 -0.02 20.54 18.89
N PRO A 116 -0.44 21.65 19.50
CA PRO A 116 -1.83 22.07 19.44
C PRO A 116 -2.30 22.19 17.99
N VAL A 117 -3.54 21.86 17.68
CA VAL A 117 -4.20 21.90 16.36
C VAL A 117 -3.63 20.86 15.37
N ILE A 118 -2.34 20.87 15.06
CA ILE A 118 -1.77 20.01 14.02
C ILE A 118 -1.37 18.60 14.51
N GLY A 119 -1.33 18.39 15.82
CA GLY A 119 -0.96 17.10 16.41
C GLY A 119 0.49 16.71 16.11
N SER A 120 0.69 15.47 15.71
CA SER A 120 2.01 14.85 15.50
C SER A 120 2.33 14.65 14.01
N MET A 121 1.99 15.62 13.13
CA MET A 121 2.17 15.48 11.68
C MET A 121 3.61 15.17 11.27
N TRP A 122 4.60 15.62 12.03
CA TRP A 122 6.03 15.33 11.75
C TRP A 122 6.38 13.82 11.84
N LEU A 123 5.60 13.02 12.57
CA LEU A 123 5.82 11.57 12.64
C LEU A 123 5.60 10.88 11.27
N MET A 124 4.79 11.48 10.40
CA MET A 124 4.47 10.94 9.07
C MET A 124 5.37 11.50 7.96
N THR A 125 6.45 12.21 8.29
CA THR A 125 7.41 12.73 7.32
C THR A 125 8.68 11.91 7.28
N GLY A 126 9.32 11.80 6.11
CA GLY A 126 10.55 11.01 5.94
C GLY A 126 10.33 9.53 6.29
N LEU A 127 11.15 8.94 7.14
CA LEU A 127 11.04 7.55 7.58
C LEU A 127 9.97 7.39 8.68
N ALA A 128 8.71 7.53 8.30
CA ALA A 128 7.58 7.53 9.23
C ALA A 128 7.52 6.25 10.09
N HIS A 129 7.80 5.07 9.53
CA HIS A 129 7.80 3.80 10.26
C HIS A 129 8.80 3.80 11.42
N ARG A 130 10.00 4.36 11.23
CA ARG A 130 11.03 4.48 12.28
C ARG A 130 10.67 5.53 13.32
N LYS A 131 10.13 6.69 12.88
CA LYS A 131 9.70 7.75 13.80
C LYS A 131 8.53 7.31 14.68
N LEU A 132 7.58 6.57 14.11
CA LEU A 132 6.45 6.00 14.86
C LEU A 132 6.92 4.96 15.89
N ALA A 133 7.84 4.07 15.53
CA ALA A 133 8.44 3.12 16.46
C ALA A 133 9.14 3.83 17.61
N ALA A 134 10.04 4.78 17.31
CA ALA A 134 10.75 5.55 18.32
C ALA A 134 9.81 6.41 19.20
N ALA A 135 8.70 6.91 18.67
CA ALA A 135 7.70 7.61 19.46
C ALA A 135 6.96 6.66 20.41
N ALA A 136 6.58 5.47 19.93
CA ALA A 136 5.94 4.44 20.73
C ALA A 136 6.82 3.98 21.91
N ASP A 137 8.13 3.80 21.65
CA ASP A 137 9.11 3.46 22.68
C ASP A 137 9.20 4.53 23.78
N ARG A 138 9.32 5.81 23.38
CA ARG A 138 9.44 6.93 24.34
C ARG A 138 8.23 7.07 25.26
N VAL A 139 7.03 6.77 24.78
CA VAL A 139 5.81 6.91 25.58
C VAL A 139 5.35 5.59 26.22
N GLY A 140 6.12 4.50 26.04
CA GLY A 140 5.79 3.17 26.55
C GLY A 140 4.49 2.63 25.96
N ALA A 141 4.31 2.77 24.65
CA ALA A 141 3.11 2.38 23.91
C ALA A 141 3.44 1.48 22.70
N ARG A 142 4.40 0.55 22.87
CA ARG A 142 4.86 -0.35 21.77
C ARG A 142 3.73 -1.18 21.18
N ARG A 143 2.79 -1.66 22.01
CA ARG A 143 1.70 -2.49 21.52
C ARG A 143 0.71 -1.70 20.65
N LEU A 144 0.20 -0.59 21.20
CA LEU A 144 -0.79 0.27 20.56
C LEU A 144 -0.56 1.72 20.97
N MET A 145 -0.27 2.59 20.03
CA MET A 145 -0.04 4.01 20.24
C MET A 145 -1.12 4.85 19.56
N ALA A 146 -1.72 5.78 20.32
CA ALA A 146 -2.64 6.79 19.79
C ALA A 146 -1.86 8.08 19.46
N PHE A 147 -2.21 8.74 18.35
CA PHE A 147 -1.70 10.06 18.02
C PHE A 147 -2.68 10.82 17.11
N SER A 148 -2.47 12.10 16.92
CA SER A 148 -3.30 12.93 16.07
C SER A 148 -2.52 13.44 14.85
N LEU A 149 -3.17 13.41 13.69
CA LEU A 149 -2.75 14.19 12.53
C LEU A 149 -3.84 15.23 12.30
N GLY A 150 -3.59 16.47 12.75
CA GLY A 150 -4.64 17.50 12.75
C GLY A 150 -5.91 17.00 13.45
N GLU A 151 -7.02 16.94 12.71
CA GLU A 151 -8.31 16.48 13.18
C GLU A 151 -8.51 14.95 13.09
N THR A 152 -7.58 14.24 12.48
CA THR A 152 -7.67 12.79 12.30
C THR A 152 -7.12 12.05 13.52
N ARG A 153 -7.94 11.18 14.13
CA ARG A 153 -7.51 10.24 15.16
C ARG A 153 -6.74 9.10 14.50
N MET A 154 -5.51 8.88 14.94
CA MET A 154 -4.64 7.84 14.43
C MET A 154 -4.32 6.81 15.51
N LEU A 155 -4.20 5.56 15.09
CA LEU A 155 -3.62 4.46 15.86
C LEU A 155 -2.49 3.83 15.07
N VAL A 156 -1.46 3.38 15.77
CA VAL A 156 -0.45 2.50 15.21
C VAL A 156 -0.24 1.30 16.13
N ALA A 157 -0.38 0.10 15.55
CA ALA A 157 -0.07 -1.15 16.21
C ALA A 157 1.33 -1.61 15.79
N ALA A 158 2.16 -1.96 16.77
CA ALA A 158 3.51 -2.48 16.53
C ALA A 158 3.75 -3.82 17.27
N HIS A 159 2.66 -4.55 17.57
CA HIS A 159 2.69 -5.87 18.18
C HIS A 159 1.83 -6.85 17.36
N PRO A 160 2.26 -8.11 17.13
CA PRO A 160 1.55 -9.05 16.26
C PRO A 160 0.09 -9.29 16.64
N ASP A 161 -0.22 -9.42 17.93
CA ASP A 161 -1.59 -9.71 18.39
C ASP A 161 -2.53 -8.53 18.16
N VAL A 162 -2.09 -7.31 18.49
CA VAL A 162 -2.85 -6.08 18.24
C VAL A 162 -3.05 -5.83 16.74
N ALA A 163 -2.01 -6.10 15.96
CA ALA A 163 -2.11 -6.04 14.50
C ALA A 163 -3.16 -7.04 13.96
N ARG A 164 -3.26 -8.24 14.58
CA ARG A 164 -4.28 -9.26 14.23
C ARG A 164 -5.69 -8.77 14.53
N GLU A 165 -5.91 -8.14 15.68
CA GLU A 165 -7.20 -7.55 16.03
C GLU A 165 -7.64 -6.52 15.00
N ILE A 166 -6.75 -5.61 14.57
CA ILE A 166 -7.06 -4.58 13.57
C ILE A 166 -7.28 -5.18 12.18
N LEU A 167 -6.35 -6.00 11.69
CA LEU A 167 -6.36 -6.45 10.30
C LEU A 167 -7.50 -7.44 9.99
N ASN A 168 -7.94 -8.23 10.97
CA ASN A 168 -9.00 -9.22 10.81
C ASN A 168 -10.38 -8.67 11.18
N SER A 169 -10.46 -7.58 11.93
CA SER A 169 -11.72 -6.98 12.34
C SER A 169 -12.57 -6.52 11.15
N PRO A 170 -13.87 -6.82 11.13
CA PRO A 170 -14.80 -6.26 10.17
C PRO A 170 -14.96 -4.73 10.31
N ALA A 171 -14.81 -4.19 11.53
CA ALA A 171 -14.88 -2.75 11.77
C ALA A 171 -13.75 -1.98 11.06
N PHE A 172 -12.60 -2.61 10.79
CA PHE A 172 -11.49 -2.01 10.06
C PHE A 172 -11.42 -2.48 8.59
N ALA A 173 -12.54 -2.85 8.00
CA ALA A 173 -12.57 -3.32 6.61
C ALA A 173 -12.38 -2.20 5.59
N ASP A 174 -12.63 -0.94 5.96
CA ASP A 174 -12.54 0.21 5.07
C ASP A 174 -11.18 0.92 5.04
N ARG A 175 -11.07 1.85 4.09
CA ARG A 175 -9.93 2.74 3.91
C ARG A 175 -10.31 4.17 4.26
N PRO A 176 -9.42 4.94 4.87
CA PRO A 176 -9.65 6.37 5.03
C PRO A 176 -9.73 7.04 3.65
N VAL A 177 -10.55 8.04 3.53
CA VAL A 177 -10.58 8.91 2.34
C VAL A 177 -9.25 9.66 2.28
N LYS A 178 -8.57 9.56 1.14
CA LYS A 178 -7.34 10.29 0.85
C LYS A 178 -7.54 11.03 -0.47
N GLU A 179 -7.40 12.36 -0.44
CA GLU A 179 -7.68 13.22 -1.60
C GLU A 179 -6.89 12.79 -2.84
N SER A 180 -5.59 12.51 -2.69
CA SER A 180 -4.76 12.03 -3.80
C SER A 180 -5.22 10.68 -4.37
N ALA A 181 -5.66 9.74 -3.51
CA ALA A 181 -6.15 8.45 -3.98
C ALA A 181 -7.48 8.58 -4.74
N TYR A 182 -8.37 9.42 -4.26
CA TYR A 182 -9.64 9.71 -4.93
C TYR A 182 -9.40 10.50 -6.23
N GLY A 183 -8.54 11.50 -6.20
CA GLY A 183 -8.12 12.26 -7.38
C GLY A 183 -7.46 11.41 -8.46
N LEU A 184 -6.81 10.29 -8.10
CA LEU A 184 -6.20 9.32 -9.02
C LEU A 184 -7.14 8.17 -9.42
N LEU A 185 -8.44 8.27 -9.18
CA LEU A 185 -9.48 7.28 -9.49
C LEU A 185 -9.45 6.00 -8.64
N PHE A 186 -8.56 5.87 -7.66
CA PHE A 186 -8.39 4.62 -6.93
C PHE A 186 -9.54 4.26 -5.98
N HIS A 187 -10.45 5.20 -5.69
CA HIS A 187 -11.72 4.90 -4.99
C HIS A 187 -12.62 3.93 -5.79
N ARG A 188 -12.39 3.79 -7.10
CA ARG A 188 -13.02 2.83 -7.99
C ARG A 188 -12.20 1.55 -8.22
N ALA A 189 -11.04 1.42 -7.57
CA ALA A 189 -10.11 0.30 -7.72
C ALA A 189 -9.97 -0.51 -6.41
N ILE A 190 -9.34 -1.68 -6.46
CA ILE A 190 -9.31 -2.68 -5.37
C ILE A 190 -8.68 -2.12 -4.08
N GLY A 191 -7.70 -1.24 -4.19
CA GLY A 191 -6.93 -0.74 -3.06
C GLY A 191 -7.72 0.19 -2.14
N PHE A 192 -8.57 1.06 -2.71
CA PHE A 192 -9.26 2.12 -1.99
C PHE A 192 -10.79 2.06 -2.05
N ALA A 193 -11.37 1.28 -2.97
CA ALA A 193 -12.83 1.15 -3.03
C ALA A 193 -13.39 0.77 -1.64
N PRO A 194 -14.48 1.44 -1.19
CA PRO A 194 -15.14 1.11 0.08
C PRO A 194 -15.54 -0.36 0.16
N HIS A 195 -15.51 -0.92 1.37
CA HIS A 195 -15.87 -2.32 1.59
C HIS A 195 -17.37 -2.53 1.35
N GLY A 196 -17.73 -3.15 0.24
CA GLY A 196 -19.10 -3.41 -0.17
C GLY A 196 -19.20 -4.47 -1.27
N ALA A 197 -20.35 -4.58 -1.91
CA ALA A 197 -20.58 -5.54 -2.98
C ALA A 197 -19.65 -5.29 -4.17
N TYR A 198 -19.49 -4.03 -4.58
CA TYR A 198 -18.60 -3.61 -5.65
C TYR A 198 -17.14 -4.03 -5.39
N TRP A 199 -16.59 -3.72 -4.21
CA TRP A 199 -15.22 -4.12 -3.86
C TRP A 199 -15.05 -5.65 -3.84
N ARG A 200 -16.06 -6.39 -3.34
CA ARG A 200 -16.00 -7.86 -3.35
C ARG A 200 -16.00 -8.44 -4.76
N ALA A 201 -16.78 -7.84 -5.68
CA ALA A 201 -16.78 -8.23 -7.09
C ALA A 201 -15.42 -8.00 -7.74
N LEU A 202 -14.85 -6.79 -7.62
CA LEU A 202 -13.51 -6.49 -8.12
C LEU A 202 -12.46 -7.45 -7.57
N ARG A 203 -12.51 -7.73 -6.25
CA ARG A 203 -11.58 -8.64 -5.59
C ARG A 203 -11.70 -10.06 -6.12
N ARG A 204 -12.93 -10.54 -6.35
CA ARG A 204 -13.19 -11.85 -6.93
C ARG A 204 -12.63 -11.94 -8.34
N VAL A 205 -12.97 -11.00 -9.22
CA VAL A 205 -12.48 -10.93 -10.60
C VAL A 205 -10.95 -10.98 -10.65
N ALA A 206 -10.27 -10.10 -9.93
CA ALA A 206 -8.82 -10.08 -9.91
C ALA A 206 -8.20 -11.38 -9.35
N SER A 207 -8.80 -11.96 -8.29
CA SER A 207 -8.29 -13.19 -7.68
C SER A 207 -8.46 -14.40 -8.60
N THR A 208 -9.51 -14.43 -9.43
CA THR A 208 -9.79 -15.53 -10.36
C THR A 208 -8.96 -15.42 -11.64
N HIS A 209 -8.90 -14.22 -12.23
CA HIS A 209 -8.43 -14.05 -13.60
C HIS A 209 -7.01 -13.48 -13.72
N LEU A 210 -6.42 -12.95 -12.62
CA LEU A 210 -5.07 -12.42 -12.65
C LEU A 210 -4.15 -13.09 -11.62
N PHE A 211 -4.67 -13.40 -10.42
CA PHE A 211 -3.86 -13.86 -9.29
C PHE A 211 -4.12 -15.32 -8.88
N SER A 212 -4.93 -16.07 -9.62
CA SER A 212 -5.12 -17.49 -9.34
C SER A 212 -3.84 -18.30 -9.59
N PRO A 213 -3.62 -19.41 -8.88
CA PRO A 213 -2.44 -20.26 -9.11
C PRO A 213 -2.30 -20.70 -10.57
N TRP A 214 -3.42 -21.00 -11.24
CA TRP A 214 -3.42 -21.35 -12.66
C TRP A 214 -2.91 -20.21 -13.54
N GLN A 215 -3.41 -18.99 -13.33
CA GLN A 215 -2.99 -17.82 -14.12
C GLN A 215 -1.52 -17.44 -13.86
N VAL A 216 -1.08 -17.58 -12.61
CA VAL A 216 0.33 -17.39 -12.24
C VAL A 216 1.19 -18.41 -12.98
N ALA A 217 0.82 -19.68 -13.02
CA ALA A 217 1.54 -20.72 -13.76
C ALA A 217 1.50 -20.47 -15.29
N ALA A 218 0.36 -20.09 -15.84
CA ALA A 218 0.21 -19.80 -17.27
C ALA A 218 1.11 -18.65 -17.75
N SER A 219 1.41 -17.67 -16.88
CA SER A 219 2.32 -16.54 -17.18
C SER A 219 3.81 -16.85 -16.95
N ALA A 220 4.22 -18.08 -16.59
CA ALA A 220 5.62 -18.47 -16.39
C ALA A 220 6.51 -18.25 -17.63
N PRO A 221 6.08 -18.58 -18.88
CA PRO A 221 6.89 -18.32 -20.06
C PRO A 221 7.22 -16.83 -20.27
N GLN A 222 6.28 -15.96 -19.95
CA GLN A 222 6.44 -14.51 -19.98
C GLN A 222 7.55 -14.07 -19.02
N ARG A 223 7.50 -14.51 -17.76
CA ARG A 223 8.52 -14.21 -16.76
C ARG A 223 9.91 -14.73 -17.18
N ALA A 224 9.96 -15.89 -17.84
CA ALA A 224 11.21 -16.46 -18.35
C ALA A 224 11.84 -15.59 -19.47
N VAL A 225 11.03 -15.03 -20.36
CA VAL A 225 11.53 -14.09 -21.39
C VAL A 225 12.13 -12.85 -20.74
N ILE A 226 11.40 -12.25 -19.81
CA ILE A 226 11.84 -11.02 -19.11
C ILE A 226 13.09 -11.29 -18.28
N ALA A 227 13.19 -12.44 -17.61
CA ALA A 227 14.38 -12.82 -16.83
C ALA A 227 15.65 -12.85 -17.70
N ARG A 228 15.57 -13.48 -18.89
CA ARG A 228 16.69 -13.47 -19.84
C ARG A 228 17.05 -12.08 -20.35
N GLN A 229 16.03 -11.26 -20.64
CA GLN A 229 16.26 -9.89 -21.06
C GLN A 229 16.94 -9.05 -19.96
N MET A 230 16.61 -9.28 -18.67
CA MET A 230 17.31 -8.62 -17.55
C MET A 230 18.80 -8.97 -17.51
N VAL A 231 19.15 -10.26 -17.65
CA VAL A 231 20.56 -10.71 -17.69
C VAL A 231 21.30 -10.01 -18.82
N THR A 232 20.73 -10.02 -20.03
CA THR A 232 21.32 -9.37 -21.21
C THR A 232 21.48 -7.86 -21.00
N ALA A 233 20.47 -7.20 -20.46
CA ALA A 233 20.51 -5.75 -20.22
C ALA A 233 21.59 -5.38 -19.19
N ILE A 234 21.70 -6.13 -18.08
CA ILE A 234 22.70 -5.90 -17.05
C ILE A 234 24.12 -6.09 -17.60
N LEU A 235 24.36 -7.12 -18.42
CA LEU A 235 25.64 -7.36 -19.05
C LEU A 235 26.00 -6.31 -20.09
N SER A 236 25.02 -5.89 -20.90
CA SER A 236 25.21 -4.80 -21.88
C SER A 236 25.55 -3.47 -21.19
N ASP A 237 24.84 -3.14 -20.10
CA ASP A 237 25.15 -1.93 -19.31
C ASP A 237 26.57 -2.01 -18.72
N ALA A 238 26.99 -3.18 -18.23
CA ALA A 238 28.33 -3.39 -17.69
C ALA A 238 29.44 -3.20 -18.74
N THR A 239 29.20 -3.61 -19.98
CA THR A 239 30.19 -3.46 -21.07
C THR A 239 30.23 -2.03 -21.61
N SER A 240 29.11 -1.33 -21.64
CA SER A 240 29.01 0.01 -22.24
C SER A 240 29.57 1.11 -21.32
N THR A 241 29.47 0.96 -20.01
CA THR A 241 29.82 2.03 -19.07
C THR A 241 31.22 1.88 -18.47
N ALA A 242 31.89 0.73 -18.60
CA ALA A 242 33.13 0.37 -17.88
C ALA A 242 33.06 0.72 -16.36
N ALA A 243 31.87 1.01 -15.87
CA ALA A 243 31.54 1.46 -14.53
C ALA A 243 30.50 0.53 -13.92
N ALA A 244 30.17 0.75 -12.65
CA ALA A 244 29.14 -0.01 -11.97
C ALA A 244 27.76 0.18 -12.60
N VAL A 245 26.98 -0.89 -12.69
CA VAL A 245 25.62 -0.93 -13.22
C VAL A 245 24.60 -0.58 -12.13
N GLU A 246 23.71 0.35 -12.39
CA GLU A 246 22.56 0.65 -11.54
C GLU A 246 21.43 -0.34 -11.81
N VAL A 247 21.28 -1.35 -10.96
CA VAL A 247 20.31 -2.43 -11.18
C VAL A 247 18.84 -1.95 -11.09
N ARG A 248 18.54 -0.91 -10.31
CA ARG A 248 17.19 -0.37 -10.11
C ARG A 248 16.49 -0.08 -11.43
N ARG A 249 17.19 0.53 -12.38
CA ARG A 249 16.63 0.86 -13.70
C ARG A 249 16.15 -0.37 -14.45
N VAL A 250 16.97 -1.43 -14.48
CA VAL A 250 16.62 -2.68 -15.17
C VAL A 250 15.46 -3.38 -14.46
N LEU A 251 15.51 -3.46 -13.12
CA LEU A 251 14.47 -4.12 -12.31
C LEU A 251 13.10 -3.44 -12.44
N ARG A 252 13.05 -2.10 -12.41
CA ARG A 252 11.80 -1.34 -12.59
C ARG A 252 11.21 -1.53 -13.98
N ARG A 253 12.05 -1.47 -15.03
CA ARG A 253 11.59 -1.71 -16.40
C ARG A 253 11.09 -3.15 -16.57
N ALA A 254 11.79 -4.14 -16.04
CA ALA A 254 11.35 -5.53 -16.08
C ALA A 254 10.00 -5.72 -15.38
N SER A 255 9.83 -5.14 -14.20
CA SER A 255 8.58 -5.19 -13.45
C SER A 255 7.43 -4.54 -14.21
N LEU A 256 7.66 -3.35 -14.80
CA LEU A 256 6.69 -2.65 -15.64
C LEU A 256 6.30 -3.50 -16.86
N HIS A 257 7.29 -4.08 -17.57
CA HIS A 257 7.03 -4.94 -18.73
C HIS A 257 6.23 -6.19 -18.35
N ASN A 258 6.49 -6.77 -17.18
CA ASN A 258 5.72 -7.91 -16.68
C ASN A 258 4.24 -7.55 -16.46
N VAL A 259 3.98 -6.39 -15.87
CA VAL A 259 2.61 -5.90 -15.67
C VAL A 259 1.94 -5.58 -17.01
N MET A 260 2.64 -4.88 -17.91
CA MET A 260 2.10 -4.53 -19.23
C MET A 260 1.75 -5.77 -20.04
N TRP A 261 2.55 -6.82 -19.95
CA TRP A 261 2.23 -8.08 -20.63
C TRP A 261 1.04 -8.80 -19.97
N SER A 262 1.03 -8.95 -18.63
CA SER A 262 -0.03 -9.69 -17.93
C SER A 262 -1.39 -8.98 -17.95
N VAL A 263 -1.39 -7.64 -17.95
CA VAL A 263 -2.62 -6.84 -17.83
C VAL A 263 -3.14 -6.40 -19.19
N PHE A 264 -2.24 -6.05 -20.11
CA PHE A 264 -2.60 -5.43 -21.40
C PHE A 264 -2.14 -6.24 -22.62
N GLY A 265 -1.57 -7.44 -22.44
CA GLY A 265 -1.02 -8.24 -23.54
C GLY A 265 0.16 -7.60 -24.29
N ARG A 266 0.63 -6.42 -23.85
CA ARG A 266 1.69 -5.65 -24.54
C ARG A 266 3.06 -6.12 -24.14
N ARG A 267 3.89 -6.44 -25.15
CA ARG A 267 5.27 -6.92 -24.97
C ARG A 267 6.26 -5.81 -25.32
N TYR A 268 7.28 -5.65 -24.47
CA TYR A 268 8.38 -4.71 -24.69
C TYR A 268 9.72 -5.43 -24.54
N ASP A 269 10.75 -4.88 -25.16
CA ASP A 269 12.12 -5.38 -25.06
C ASP A 269 12.94 -4.51 -24.09
N LEU A 270 13.63 -5.14 -23.13
CA LEU A 270 14.52 -4.45 -22.19
C LEU A 270 15.86 -4.02 -22.86
N GLY A 271 16.32 -4.74 -23.89
CA GLY A 271 17.57 -4.45 -24.61
C GLY A 271 17.45 -3.36 -25.67
N GLY A 272 16.23 -3.01 -26.11
CA GLY A 272 15.97 -2.00 -27.11
C GLY A 272 15.96 -0.56 -26.59
N LYS A 273 15.90 0.42 -27.54
CA LYS A 273 15.57 1.80 -27.15
C LYS A 273 14.23 1.80 -26.45
N GLU A 274 14.17 2.49 -25.33
CA GLU A 274 12.93 2.67 -24.58
C GLU A 274 11.90 3.38 -25.46
N SER A 275 10.74 2.72 -25.66
CA SER A 275 9.66 3.32 -26.44
C SER A 275 9.11 4.55 -25.73
N GLU A 276 8.60 5.53 -26.49
CA GLU A 276 7.95 6.72 -25.94
C GLU A 276 6.80 6.35 -24.99
N GLU A 277 6.06 5.29 -25.34
CA GLU A 277 4.97 4.77 -24.50
C GLU A 277 5.44 4.28 -23.12
N VAL A 278 6.54 3.52 -23.07
CA VAL A 278 7.12 3.03 -21.80
C VAL A 278 7.64 4.20 -20.97
N ARG A 279 8.26 5.19 -21.60
CA ARG A 279 8.75 6.39 -20.92
C ARG A 279 7.61 7.23 -20.37
N GLU A 280 6.55 7.48 -21.17
CA GLU A 280 5.35 8.18 -20.71
C GLU A 280 4.74 7.45 -19.51
N LEU A 281 4.59 6.14 -19.60
CA LEU A 281 4.01 5.33 -18.53
C LEU A 281 4.87 5.38 -17.25
N GLY A 282 6.20 5.30 -17.39
CA GLY A 282 7.12 5.47 -16.25
C GLY A 282 6.90 6.81 -15.54
N HIS A 283 6.80 7.91 -16.27
CA HIS A 283 6.51 9.23 -15.70
C HIS A 283 5.14 9.30 -15.01
N LEU A 284 4.09 8.68 -15.59
CA LEU A 284 2.77 8.64 -14.97
C LEU A 284 2.79 7.87 -13.65
N VAL A 285 3.51 6.75 -13.61
CA VAL A 285 3.66 5.93 -12.41
C VAL A 285 4.44 6.69 -11.33
N ASP A 286 5.58 7.30 -11.67
CA ASP A 286 6.42 8.05 -10.72
C ASP A 286 5.66 9.23 -10.10
N GLU A 287 4.93 10.01 -10.90
CA GLU A 287 4.11 11.12 -10.41
C GLU A 287 2.97 10.63 -9.49
N GLY A 288 2.34 9.51 -9.84
CA GLY A 288 1.32 8.89 -8.99
C GLY A 288 1.89 8.39 -7.66
N TYR A 289 3.11 7.82 -7.67
CA TYR A 289 3.82 7.39 -6.45
C TYR A 289 4.13 8.57 -5.53
N ASP A 290 4.59 9.70 -6.08
CA ASP A 290 4.83 10.90 -5.30
C ASP A 290 3.55 11.42 -4.66
N LEU A 291 2.46 11.54 -5.44
CA LEU A 291 1.16 12.01 -4.95
C LEU A 291 0.58 11.12 -3.84
N LEU A 292 0.70 9.80 -3.98
CA LEU A 292 0.18 8.87 -2.98
C LEU A 292 1.11 8.73 -1.76
N GLY A 293 2.41 8.90 -1.94
CA GLY A 293 3.38 8.88 -0.85
C GLY A 293 3.35 10.15 0.01
N LEU A 294 2.84 11.26 -0.52
CA LEU A 294 2.79 12.54 0.18
C LEU A 294 1.79 12.51 1.34
N LEU A 295 2.20 13.05 2.51
CA LEU A 295 1.27 13.41 3.57
C LEU A 295 0.52 14.68 3.12
N ASN A 296 -0.70 14.50 2.63
CA ASN A 296 -1.54 15.63 2.23
C ASN A 296 -2.18 16.31 3.46
N TRP A 297 -1.87 17.57 3.67
CA TRP A 297 -2.38 18.32 4.83
C TRP A 297 -3.89 18.51 4.80
N SER A 298 -4.46 18.61 3.62
CA SER A 298 -5.91 18.76 3.43
C SER A 298 -6.70 17.57 3.97
N ASP A 299 -6.13 16.36 3.96
CA ASP A 299 -6.77 15.16 4.49
C ASP A 299 -6.92 15.21 6.02
N HIS A 300 -6.10 16.02 6.70
CA HIS A 300 -6.01 16.06 8.16
C HIS A 300 -6.38 17.42 8.76
N LEU A 301 -6.37 18.46 7.94
CA LEU A 301 -6.72 19.84 8.29
C LEU A 301 -7.73 20.35 7.26
N PRO A 302 -9.03 19.98 7.36
CA PRO A 302 -10.03 20.25 6.32
C PRO A 302 -10.20 21.74 6.00
N TRP A 303 -9.94 22.62 6.95
CA TRP A 303 -9.98 24.08 6.75
C TRP A 303 -8.88 24.60 5.80
N LEU A 304 -7.78 23.83 5.56
CA LEU A 304 -6.77 24.11 4.54
C LEU A 304 -7.15 23.57 3.16
N ALA A 305 -8.14 22.68 3.08
CA ALA A 305 -8.45 21.96 1.85
C ALA A 305 -8.75 22.91 0.66
N ARG A 306 -9.42 24.05 0.91
CA ARG A 306 -9.73 25.02 -0.15
C ARG A 306 -8.52 25.66 -0.83
N PHE A 307 -7.35 25.67 -0.17
CA PHE A 307 -6.14 26.36 -0.67
C PHE A 307 -5.23 25.47 -1.51
N ASP A 308 -5.41 24.13 -1.49
CA ASP A 308 -4.55 23.16 -2.19
C ASP A 308 -3.03 23.47 -2.07
N LEU A 309 -2.57 23.75 -0.83
CA LEU A 309 -1.23 24.26 -0.53
C LEU A 309 -0.09 23.37 -1.07
N GLN A 310 -0.36 22.08 -1.22
CA GLN A 310 0.59 21.10 -1.75
C GLN A 310 0.33 20.78 -3.23
N SER A 311 -0.60 21.51 -3.86
CA SER A 311 -1.00 21.34 -5.27
C SER A 311 -1.45 19.91 -5.61
N THR A 312 -1.97 19.18 -4.62
CA THR A 312 -2.38 17.77 -4.80
C THR A 312 -3.49 17.65 -5.85
N ARG A 313 -4.55 18.48 -5.75
CA ARG A 313 -5.65 18.49 -6.73
C ARG A 313 -5.18 18.93 -8.12
N ALA A 314 -4.40 20.02 -8.17
CA ALA A 314 -3.85 20.52 -9.42
C ALA A 314 -2.93 19.50 -10.10
N ARG A 315 -2.15 18.71 -9.36
CA ARG A 315 -1.33 17.62 -9.89
C ARG A 315 -2.20 16.45 -10.37
N CYS A 316 -3.18 16.00 -9.59
CA CYS A 316 -4.12 14.95 -9.99
C CYS A 316 -4.90 15.36 -11.26
N SER A 317 -5.39 16.59 -11.35
CA SER A 317 -6.16 17.07 -12.52
C SER A 317 -5.33 17.14 -13.81
N ARG A 318 -4.01 17.25 -13.72
CA ARG A 318 -3.10 17.16 -14.87
C ARG A 318 -2.75 15.72 -15.24
N LEU A 319 -2.62 14.86 -14.23
CA LEU A 319 -2.20 13.45 -14.41
C LEU A 319 -3.33 12.58 -14.99
N VAL A 320 -4.53 12.67 -14.41
CA VAL A 320 -5.66 11.78 -14.73
C VAL A 320 -6.08 11.83 -16.20
N PRO A 321 -6.16 12.99 -16.89
CA PRO A 321 -6.46 13.00 -18.32
C PRO A 321 -5.43 12.28 -19.19
N ARG A 322 -4.15 12.24 -18.78
CA ARG A 322 -3.10 11.49 -19.45
C ARG A 322 -3.29 9.98 -19.24
N VAL A 323 -3.56 9.57 -18.00
CA VAL A 323 -3.89 8.17 -17.66
C VAL A 323 -5.10 7.70 -18.44
N ASN A 324 -6.18 8.50 -18.47
CA ASN A 324 -7.40 8.16 -19.20
C ASN A 324 -7.14 7.98 -20.70
N ARG A 325 -6.38 8.88 -21.32
CA ARG A 325 -6.00 8.75 -22.73
C ARG A 325 -5.15 7.52 -23.00
N PHE A 326 -4.21 7.21 -22.11
CA PHE A 326 -3.36 6.03 -22.23
C PHE A 326 -4.19 4.75 -22.17
N VAL A 327 -5.02 4.60 -21.13
CA VAL A 327 -5.85 3.39 -20.94
C VAL A 327 -6.95 3.29 -22.01
N ALA A 328 -7.57 4.42 -22.40
CA ALA A 328 -8.61 4.41 -23.44
C ALA A 328 -8.08 3.93 -24.79
N ARG A 329 -6.84 4.28 -25.17
CA ARG A 329 -6.20 3.72 -26.40
C ARG A 329 -6.12 2.20 -26.32
N ILE A 330 -5.68 1.66 -25.18
CA ILE A 330 -5.55 0.21 -24.98
C ILE A 330 -6.92 -0.47 -25.05
N ILE A 331 -7.93 0.07 -24.37
CA ILE A 331 -9.31 -0.46 -24.41
C ILE A 331 -9.85 -0.44 -25.86
N HIS A 332 -9.59 0.65 -26.60
CA HIS A 332 -10.00 0.74 -27.99
C HIS A 332 -9.32 -0.32 -28.86
N ASP A 333 -8.01 -0.52 -28.71
CA ASP A 333 -7.25 -1.53 -29.45
C ASP A 333 -7.81 -2.95 -29.18
N HIS A 334 -8.12 -3.28 -27.93
CA HIS A 334 -8.71 -4.58 -27.56
C HIS A 334 -10.09 -4.78 -28.17
N ARG A 335 -10.95 -3.75 -28.16
CA ARG A 335 -12.28 -3.82 -28.79
C ARG A 335 -12.23 -3.92 -30.30
N SER A 336 -11.17 -3.37 -30.92
CA SER A 336 -10.97 -3.41 -32.37
C SER A 336 -10.27 -4.70 -32.84
N SER A 337 -9.64 -5.44 -31.94
CA SER A 337 -8.98 -6.70 -32.25
C SER A 337 -9.99 -7.82 -32.40
N SER A 338 -9.74 -8.75 -33.36
CA SER A 338 -10.66 -9.85 -33.65
C SER A 338 -10.88 -10.77 -32.42
N PRO A 339 -12.12 -11.25 -32.16
CA PRO A 339 -12.47 -12.08 -30.99
C PRO A 339 -11.70 -13.42 -30.90
N ASN A 340 -10.95 -13.81 -31.93
CA ASN A 340 -10.25 -15.10 -32.04
C ASN A 340 -8.80 -15.11 -31.52
N SER A 341 -8.37 -14.13 -30.73
CA SER A 341 -7.06 -14.20 -30.08
C SER A 341 -7.07 -15.33 -29.03
N ALA A 342 -6.17 -16.31 -29.20
CA ALA A 342 -6.10 -17.50 -28.33
C ALA A 342 -5.60 -17.18 -26.91
N VAL A 343 -5.08 -15.98 -26.65
CA VAL A 343 -4.54 -15.56 -25.35
C VAL A 343 -5.33 -14.34 -24.89
N LYS A 344 -6.14 -14.52 -23.86
CA LYS A 344 -6.86 -13.43 -23.20
C LYS A 344 -6.00 -12.86 -22.08
N ASP A 345 -5.69 -11.58 -22.15
CA ASP A 345 -5.10 -10.83 -21.05
C ASP A 345 -6.17 -10.32 -20.06
N PHE A 346 -5.72 -9.59 -19.03
CA PHE A 346 -6.66 -9.13 -18.00
C PHE A 346 -7.62 -8.04 -18.53
N THR A 347 -7.21 -7.24 -19.51
CA THR A 347 -8.09 -6.25 -20.16
C THR A 347 -9.22 -6.93 -20.91
N ASP A 348 -8.92 -7.99 -21.68
CA ASP A 348 -9.95 -8.79 -22.36
C ASP A 348 -10.96 -9.38 -21.37
N VAL A 349 -10.46 -9.86 -20.21
CA VAL A 349 -11.35 -10.38 -19.15
C VAL A 349 -12.28 -9.29 -18.65
N LEU A 350 -11.76 -8.09 -18.31
CA LEU A 350 -12.59 -7.00 -17.80
C LEU A 350 -13.64 -6.53 -18.83
N LEU A 351 -13.29 -6.53 -20.11
CA LEU A 351 -14.19 -6.17 -21.21
C LEU A 351 -15.25 -7.25 -21.51
N SER A 352 -15.00 -8.50 -21.10
CA SER A 352 -15.94 -9.63 -21.31
C SER A 352 -16.87 -9.88 -20.12
N LEU A 353 -16.82 -9.08 -19.06
CA LEU A 353 -17.68 -9.24 -17.89
C LEU A 353 -19.11 -8.79 -18.20
N ASP A 354 -20.08 -9.67 -17.91
CA ASP A 354 -21.50 -9.45 -18.18
C ASP A 354 -22.34 -9.40 -16.89
N GLY A 355 -23.57 -8.89 -17.03
CA GLY A 355 -24.56 -8.89 -15.97
C GLY A 355 -24.15 -8.08 -14.74
N ALA A 356 -24.22 -8.68 -13.56
CA ALA A 356 -23.93 -8.01 -12.29
C ALA A 356 -22.43 -7.68 -12.07
N ASP A 357 -21.55 -8.32 -12.81
CA ASP A 357 -20.09 -8.10 -12.72
C ASP A 357 -19.59 -7.13 -13.81
N SER A 358 -20.44 -6.69 -14.73
CA SER A 358 -20.09 -5.71 -15.77
C SER A 358 -19.60 -4.39 -15.16
N LEU A 359 -18.52 -3.85 -15.70
CA LEU A 359 -17.87 -2.62 -15.25
C LEU A 359 -18.02 -1.51 -16.29
N ALA A 360 -18.26 -0.29 -15.84
CA ALA A 360 -18.18 0.88 -16.71
C ALA A 360 -16.74 1.13 -17.14
N ASP A 361 -16.53 1.78 -18.30
CA ASP A 361 -15.19 2.09 -18.82
C ASP A 361 -14.34 2.90 -17.83
N SER A 362 -14.96 3.78 -17.04
CA SER A 362 -14.28 4.52 -15.97
C SER A 362 -13.77 3.59 -14.85
N ASP A 363 -14.50 2.52 -14.53
CA ASP A 363 -14.12 1.54 -13.53
C ASP A 363 -13.00 0.64 -14.05
N ILE A 364 -13.13 0.19 -15.30
CA ILE A 364 -12.09 -0.56 -16.00
C ILE A 364 -10.79 0.26 -16.02
N THR A 365 -10.88 1.55 -16.38
CA THR A 365 -9.72 2.46 -16.39
C THR A 365 -9.08 2.55 -15.00
N ALA A 366 -9.86 2.72 -13.95
CA ALA A 366 -9.33 2.80 -12.58
C ALA A 366 -8.65 1.50 -12.14
N VAL A 367 -9.24 0.35 -12.45
CA VAL A 367 -8.69 -0.97 -12.12
C VAL A 367 -7.40 -1.24 -12.89
N LEU A 368 -7.37 -1.00 -14.20
CA LEU A 368 -6.19 -1.19 -15.05
C LEU A 368 -5.05 -0.28 -14.63
N TRP A 369 -5.37 0.99 -14.34
CA TRP A 369 -4.38 1.95 -13.83
C TRP A 369 -3.80 1.50 -12.48
N GLU A 370 -4.64 1.03 -11.56
CA GLU A 370 -4.15 0.50 -10.29
C GLU A 370 -3.23 -0.71 -10.47
N MET A 371 -3.52 -1.61 -11.42
CA MET A 371 -2.66 -2.79 -11.67
C MET A 371 -1.26 -2.37 -12.12
N VAL A 372 -1.16 -1.45 -13.08
CA VAL A 372 0.14 -0.90 -13.50
C VAL A 372 0.85 -0.25 -12.33
N PHE A 373 0.15 0.64 -11.66
CA PHE A 373 0.70 1.44 -10.59
C PHE A 373 1.26 0.57 -9.46
N ARG A 374 0.52 -0.45 -9.00
CA ARG A 374 0.90 -1.25 -7.82
C ARG A 374 1.81 -2.43 -8.15
N GLY A 375 1.82 -2.88 -9.38
CA GLY A 375 2.59 -4.05 -9.83
C GLY A 375 4.03 -3.73 -10.24
N THR A 376 4.36 -2.46 -10.45
CA THR A 376 5.65 -2.07 -11.04
C THR A 376 6.78 -1.96 -10.01
N ASP A 377 6.55 -1.31 -8.87
CA ASP A 377 7.64 -0.86 -7.99
C ASP A 377 8.03 -1.89 -6.91
N THR A 378 7.03 -2.53 -6.27
CA THR A 378 7.27 -3.37 -5.09
C THR A 378 8.18 -4.57 -5.34
N VAL A 379 8.06 -5.22 -6.52
CA VAL A 379 8.92 -6.34 -6.94
C VAL A 379 10.34 -5.85 -7.18
N ALA A 380 10.51 -4.75 -7.89
CA ALA A 380 11.81 -4.16 -8.17
C ALA A 380 12.54 -3.74 -6.88
N VAL A 381 11.83 -3.08 -5.97
CA VAL A 381 12.35 -2.66 -4.65
C VAL A 381 12.81 -3.87 -3.83
N LEU A 382 12.01 -4.93 -3.75
CA LEU A 382 12.40 -6.13 -3.01
C LEU A 382 13.64 -6.78 -3.61
N MET A 383 13.70 -6.93 -4.93
CA MET A 383 14.85 -7.52 -5.61
C MET A 383 16.13 -6.69 -5.40
N GLU A 384 16.01 -5.37 -5.45
CA GLU A 384 17.14 -4.46 -5.20
C GLU A 384 17.68 -4.62 -3.76
N TRP A 385 16.80 -4.70 -2.75
CA TRP A 385 17.19 -4.97 -1.37
C TRP A 385 17.85 -6.34 -1.20
N VAL A 386 17.34 -7.39 -1.88
CA VAL A 386 17.98 -8.72 -1.85
C VAL A 386 19.37 -8.66 -2.43
N LEU A 387 19.55 -8.05 -3.60
CA LEU A 387 20.86 -7.92 -4.23
C LEU A 387 21.82 -7.09 -3.38
N ALA A 388 21.35 -5.99 -2.76
CA ALA A 388 22.17 -5.18 -1.87
C ALA A 388 22.70 -5.98 -0.67
N ARG A 389 21.84 -6.78 -0.03
CA ARG A 389 22.26 -7.66 1.08
C ARG A 389 23.23 -8.74 0.61
N LEU A 390 23.02 -9.34 -0.56
CA LEU A 390 23.92 -10.36 -1.10
C LEU A 390 25.29 -9.80 -1.51
N VAL A 391 25.35 -8.54 -1.96
CA VAL A 391 26.61 -7.86 -2.25
C VAL A 391 27.43 -7.61 -0.98
N LEU A 392 26.75 -7.26 0.12
CA LEU A 392 27.39 -7.04 1.43
C LEU A 392 27.78 -8.36 2.12
N HIS A 393 26.98 -9.41 1.96
CA HIS A 393 27.16 -10.72 2.60
C HIS A 393 27.57 -11.76 1.53
N ARG A 394 28.83 -11.73 1.15
CA ARG A 394 29.36 -12.58 0.07
C ARG A 394 29.32 -14.07 0.38
N ASP A 395 29.44 -14.44 1.64
CA ASP A 395 29.25 -15.80 2.15
C ASP A 395 27.82 -16.30 1.89
N VAL A 396 26.81 -15.45 2.16
CA VAL A 396 25.40 -15.75 1.87
C VAL A 396 25.19 -15.88 0.35
N GLN A 397 25.78 -14.98 -0.44
CA GLN A 397 25.70 -15.06 -1.90
C GLN A 397 26.33 -16.37 -2.43
N ALA A 398 27.49 -16.76 -1.90
CA ALA A 398 28.15 -18.02 -2.27
C ALA A 398 27.25 -19.22 -1.96
N ARG A 399 26.62 -19.28 -0.79
CA ARG A 399 25.69 -20.37 -0.44
C ARG A 399 24.46 -20.42 -1.36
N VAL A 400 23.93 -19.28 -1.81
CA VAL A 400 22.86 -19.24 -2.83
C VAL A 400 23.37 -19.81 -4.16
N HIS A 401 24.59 -19.47 -4.54
CA HIS A 401 25.23 -20.02 -5.74
C HIS A 401 25.41 -21.53 -5.65
N ASP A 402 25.87 -22.06 -4.51
CA ASP A 402 26.02 -23.50 -4.27
C ASP A 402 24.68 -24.24 -4.34
N GLU A 403 23.62 -23.62 -3.78
CA GLU A 403 22.27 -24.17 -3.90
C GLU A 403 21.80 -24.22 -5.35
N LEU A 404 21.99 -23.14 -6.11
CA LEU A 404 21.64 -23.09 -7.54
C LEU A 404 22.42 -24.11 -8.36
N ASP A 405 23.72 -24.27 -8.11
CA ASP A 405 24.58 -25.25 -8.81
C ASP A 405 24.16 -26.70 -8.48
N ARG A 406 23.69 -26.95 -7.25
CA ARG A 406 23.18 -28.26 -6.82
C ARG A 406 21.81 -28.60 -7.38
N VAL A 407 20.86 -27.61 -7.38
CA VAL A 407 19.46 -27.83 -7.77
C VAL A 407 19.28 -27.75 -9.29
N VAL A 408 19.88 -26.76 -9.92
CA VAL A 408 19.74 -26.47 -11.35
C VAL A 408 20.90 -27.08 -12.16
N GLY A 409 22.10 -27.05 -11.61
CA GLY A 409 23.33 -27.34 -12.34
C GLY A 409 23.76 -26.19 -13.24
N ARG A 410 24.95 -26.28 -13.81
CA ARG A 410 25.51 -25.23 -14.69
C ARG A 410 25.20 -25.43 -16.18
N GLY A 411 24.63 -26.56 -16.56
CA GLY A 411 24.39 -26.94 -17.96
C GLY A 411 23.09 -26.42 -18.57
N ARG A 412 22.15 -25.90 -17.78
CA ARG A 412 20.86 -25.41 -18.26
C ARG A 412 20.44 -24.10 -17.59
N ALA A 413 19.50 -23.42 -18.17
CA ALA A 413 18.86 -22.25 -17.54
C ALA A 413 17.94 -22.68 -16.40
N VAL A 414 17.72 -21.78 -15.45
CA VAL A 414 16.73 -21.94 -14.38
C VAL A 414 15.33 -22.03 -14.98
N ALA A 415 14.55 -23.02 -14.54
CA ALA A 415 13.13 -23.11 -14.80
C ALA A 415 12.34 -22.60 -13.57
N GLU A 416 11.12 -22.08 -13.77
CA GLU A 416 10.32 -21.59 -12.64
C GLU A 416 9.98 -22.72 -11.65
N SER A 417 9.89 -23.98 -12.12
CA SER A 417 9.72 -25.16 -11.27
C SER A 417 10.87 -25.38 -10.29
N ASP A 418 12.09 -24.95 -10.63
CA ASP A 418 13.25 -25.11 -9.76
C ASP A 418 13.14 -24.20 -8.52
N ALA A 419 12.46 -23.03 -8.68
CA ALA A 419 12.36 -22.05 -7.62
C ALA A 419 11.79 -22.62 -6.31
N ALA A 420 10.84 -23.56 -6.39
CA ALA A 420 10.28 -24.22 -5.21
C ALA A 420 11.30 -25.04 -4.40
N SER A 421 12.39 -25.48 -5.03
CA SER A 421 13.46 -26.28 -4.41
C SER A 421 14.62 -25.43 -3.88
N LEU A 422 14.61 -24.12 -4.09
CA LEU A 422 15.66 -23.18 -3.66
C LEU A 422 15.37 -22.69 -2.24
N VAL A 423 15.50 -23.56 -1.26
CA VAL A 423 15.12 -23.33 0.15
C VAL A 423 15.92 -22.17 0.77
N TYR A 424 17.24 -22.13 0.49
CA TYR A 424 18.10 -21.07 1.03
C TYR A 424 17.81 -19.72 0.40
N LEU A 425 17.58 -19.67 -0.92
CA LEU A 425 17.15 -18.43 -1.57
C LEU A 425 15.81 -17.91 -0.99
N HIS A 426 14.87 -18.80 -0.69
CA HIS A 426 13.63 -18.41 -0.02
C HIS A 426 13.86 -17.86 1.39
N ALA A 427 14.81 -18.44 2.14
CA ALA A 427 15.19 -17.93 3.45
C ALA A 427 15.81 -16.53 3.36
N VAL A 428 16.66 -16.27 2.36
CA VAL A 428 17.22 -14.95 2.06
C VAL A 428 16.10 -13.94 1.75
N ILE A 429 15.14 -14.29 0.90
CA ILE A 429 14.01 -13.41 0.54
C ILE A 429 13.14 -13.11 1.78
N LYS A 430 12.86 -14.10 2.63
CA LYS A 430 12.11 -13.91 3.88
C LYS A 430 12.82 -12.94 4.81
N GLU A 431 14.14 -13.09 4.98
CA GLU A 431 14.92 -12.22 5.86
C GLU A 431 15.00 -10.79 5.34
N VAL A 432 15.11 -10.59 4.02
CA VAL A 432 15.04 -9.26 3.42
C VAL A 432 13.65 -8.64 3.58
N LEU A 433 12.57 -9.42 3.41
CA LEU A 433 11.20 -8.94 3.65
C LEU A 433 10.96 -8.56 5.12
N ARG A 434 11.67 -9.20 6.07
CA ARG A 434 11.65 -8.85 7.48
C ARG A 434 12.36 -7.52 7.73
N LEU A 435 13.61 -7.39 7.27
CA LEU A 435 14.46 -6.22 7.51
C LEU A 435 14.03 -4.99 6.69
N HIS A 436 13.67 -5.21 5.42
CA HIS A 436 13.37 -4.17 4.44
C HIS A 436 12.02 -4.42 3.75
N PRO A 437 10.90 -4.47 4.50
CA PRO A 437 9.60 -4.66 3.86
C PRO A 437 9.31 -3.49 2.92
N PRO A 438 8.94 -3.72 1.64
CA PRO A 438 8.56 -2.64 0.73
C PRO A 438 7.42 -1.77 1.26
N GLY A 439 6.52 -2.34 2.08
CA GLY A 439 5.45 -1.62 2.76
C GLY A 439 5.57 -1.67 4.28
N PRO A 440 6.50 -0.91 4.91
CA PRO A 440 6.77 -1.00 6.35
C PRO A 440 5.57 -0.66 7.23
N LEU A 441 4.64 0.14 6.72
CA LEU A 441 3.36 0.47 7.36
C LEU A 441 2.18 -0.23 6.67
N LEU A 442 2.41 -1.35 5.96
CA LEU A 442 1.46 -2.07 5.11
C LEU A 442 0.79 -1.18 4.04
N SER A 443 1.49 -0.16 3.59
CA SER A 443 1.16 0.85 2.58
C SER A 443 -0.09 1.68 2.88
N TRP A 444 -1.17 1.10 3.43
CA TRP A 444 -2.46 1.76 3.57
C TRP A 444 -3.09 1.53 4.94
N ALA A 445 -3.46 2.62 5.58
CA ALA A 445 -4.21 2.60 6.83
C ALA A 445 -5.60 1.97 6.68
N ARG A 446 -6.21 1.61 7.79
CA ARG A 446 -7.57 1.09 7.92
C ARG A 446 -8.45 2.13 8.58
N LEU A 447 -9.71 2.21 8.17
CA LEU A 447 -10.70 3.09 8.79
C LEU A 447 -11.65 2.26 9.65
N ALA A 448 -11.84 2.66 10.91
CA ALA A 448 -12.87 2.10 11.78
C ALA A 448 -14.24 2.62 11.35
N THR A 449 -15.13 1.73 10.90
CA THR A 449 -16.50 2.06 10.46
C THR A 449 -17.51 2.06 11.60
N SER A 450 -17.16 1.48 12.75
CA SER A 450 -17.95 1.43 13.97
C SER A 450 -17.04 1.48 15.19
N ASP A 451 -17.59 1.78 16.36
CA ASP A 451 -16.88 1.65 17.64
C ASP A 451 -16.45 0.19 17.82
N VAL A 452 -15.20 -0.02 18.24
CA VAL A 452 -14.59 -1.36 18.38
C VAL A 452 -13.56 -1.37 19.49
N HIS A 453 -13.38 -2.52 20.15
CA HIS A 453 -12.29 -2.68 21.11
C HIS A 453 -11.03 -3.22 20.43
N VAL A 454 -9.88 -2.64 20.76
CA VAL A 454 -8.55 -3.08 20.33
C VAL A 454 -7.61 -3.00 21.53
N ASP A 455 -6.92 -4.09 21.84
CA ASP A 455 -6.00 -4.19 23.00
C ASP A 455 -6.65 -3.68 24.31
N GLY A 456 -7.96 -3.94 24.49
CA GLY A 456 -8.75 -3.50 25.65
C GLY A 456 -9.24 -2.04 25.61
N PHE A 457 -8.85 -1.24 24.63
CA PHE A 457 -9.28 0.15 24.49
C PHE A 457 -10.49 0.28 23.56
N LEU A 458 -11.43 1.15 23.92
CA LEU A 458 -12.52 1.52 23.03
C LEU A 458 -12.03 2.50 21.94
N ILE A 459 -12.08 2.05 20.70
CA ILE A 459 -11.69 2.82 19.53
C ILE A 459 -12.94 3.30 18.81
N PRO A 460 -13.15 4.63 18.69
CA PRO A 460 -14.33 5.17 18.05
C PRO A 460 -14.31 5.02 16.53
N ALA A 461 -15.50 4.94 15.94
CA ALA A 461 -15.70 5.07 14.50
C ALA A 461 -14.98 6.29 13.94
N GLY A 462 -14.53 6.23 12.69
CA GLY A 462 -13.74 7.28 12.05
C GLY A 462 -12.27 7.34 12.49
N THR A 463 -11.80 6.44 13.35
CA THR A 463 -10.38 6.33 13.70
C THR A 463 -9.62 5.60 12.61
N THR A 464 -8.50 6.16 12.21
CA THR A 464 -7.59 5.56 11.23
C THR A 464 -6.51 4.74 11.94
N ALA A 465 -6.39 3.47 11.60
CA ALA A 465 -5.41 2.55 12.18
C ALA A 465 -4.36 2.12 11.18
N MET A 466 -3.11 2.05 11.62
CA MET A 466 -1.94 1.57 10.87
C MET A 466 -1.30 0.40 11.60
N VAL A 467 -0.62 -0.47 10.86
CA VAL A 467 0.24 -1.51 11.43
C VAL A 467 1.67 -1.21 11.00
N ASN A 468 2.55 -1.07 11.97
CA ASN A 468 3.98 -0.87 11.72
C ASN A 468 4.68 -2.23 11.65
N MET A 469 4.68 -2.82 10.45
CA MET A 469 5.28 -4.12 10.20
C MET A 469 6.79 -4.11 10.39
N TRP A 470 7.43 -2.96 10.08
CA TRP A 470 8.85 -2.77 10.33
C TRP A 470 9.16 -2.84 11.83
N ALA A 471 8.37 -2.19 12.68
CA ALA A 471 8.58 -2.23 14.12
C ALA A 471 8.39 -3.65 14.68
N ILE A 472 7.35 -4.38 14.24
CA ILE A 472 7.14 -5.79 14.62
C ILE A 472 8.34 -6.65 14.22
N ALA A 473 8.87 -6.43 13.02
CA ALA A 473 10.00 -7.19 12.47
C ALA A 473 11.35 -6.84 13.13
N HIS A 474 11.43 -5.72 13.86
CA HIS A 474 12.62 -5.26 14.57
C HIS A 474 12.45 -5.28 16.11
N ASP A 475 11.38 -5.89 16.60
CA ASP A 475 11.13 -6.01 18.05
C ASP A 475 11.97 -7.16 18.63
N PRO A 476 12.87 -6.89 19.62
CA PRO A 476 13.65 -7.92 20.27
C PRO A 476 12.82 -8.93 21.09
N GLU A 477 11.59 -8.58 21.47
CA GLU A 477 10.66 -9.52 22.12
C GLU A 477 10.07 -10.55 21.12
N VAL A 478 10.09 -10.23 19.82
CA VAL A 478 9.55 -11.07 18.74
C VAL A 478 10.67 -11.80 18.00
N TRP A 479 11.82 -11.15 17.81
CA TRP A 479 12.94 -11.65 17.01
C TRP A 479 14.26 -11.58 17.77
N ALA A 480 14.97 -12.69 17.85
CA ALA A 480 16.36 -12.69 18.31
C ALA A 480 17.24 -11.94 17.30
N GLU A 481 18.16 -11.09 17.78
CA GLU A 481 19.05 -10.29 16.93
C GLU A 481 18.29 -9.59 15.79
N PRO A 482 17.33 -8.70 16.10
CA PRO A 482 16.36 -8.21 15.14
C PRO A 482 16.97 -7.31 14.05
N THR A 483 18.18 -6.78 14.24
CA THR A 483 18.88 -5.91 13.29
C THR A 483 19.81 -6.67 12.36
N GLU A 484 20.18 -7.90 12.73
CA GLU A 484 21.13 -8.70 11.97
C GLU A 484 20.46 -9.38 10.77
N PHE A 485 21.24 -9.53 9.69
CA PHE A 485 20.81 -10.24 8.48
C PHE A 485 21.19 -11.72 8.59
N LEU A 486 20.26 -12.54 9.03
CA LEU A 486 20.44 -13.95 9.35
C LEU A 486 19.41 -14.82 8.62
N PRO A 487 19.63 -15.17 7.34
CA PRO A 487 18.71 -16.05 6.60
C PRO A 487 18.51 -17.42 7.27
N ASP A 488 19.51 -17.90 8.00
CA ASP A 488 19.49 -19.21 8.67
C ASP A 488 18.35 -19.34 9.70
N ARG A 489 17.82 -18.22 10.24
CA ARG A 489 16.65 -18.25 11.14
C ARG A 489 15.39 -18.86 10.51
N PHE A 490 15.34 -18.95 9.19
CA PHE A 490 14.24 -19.54 8.43
C PHE A 490 14.52 -20.97 7.96
N LEU A 491 15.51 -21.62 8.52
CA LEU A 491 15.94 -22.97 8.12
C LEU A 491 15.88 -23.97 9.28
N GLY A 492 15.73 -25.24 8.94
CA GLY A 492 15.87 -26.35 9.88
C GLY A 492 14.84 -26.32 11.01
N THR A 493 15.32 -26.38 12.26
CA THR A 493 14.51 -26.41 13.48
C THR A 493 14.40 -25.05 14.17
N GLU A 494 14.87 -23.99 13.53
CA GLU A 494 14.79 -22.64 14.08
C GLU A 494 13.32 -22.20 14.30
N PRO A 495 13.01 -21.42 15.36
CA PRO A 495 11.64 -21.02 15.68
C PRO A 495 10.91 -20.28 14.56
N ALA A 496 11.65 -19.62 13.67
CA ALA A 496 11.11 -18.89 12.53
C ALA A 496 11.05 -19.74 11.24
N ALA A 497 11.58 -20.96 11.21
CA ALA A 497 11.62 -21.80 10.02
C ALA A 497 10.22 -22.05 9.43
N GLU A 498 9.22 -22.27 10.29
CA GLU A 498 7.83 -22.52 9.88
C GLU A 498 7.08 -21.24 9.44
N LEU A 499 7.65 -20.05 9.67
CA LEU A 499 6.98 -18.82 9.29
C LEU A 499 6.85 -18.71 7.77
N SER A 500 5.61 -18.58 7.34
CA SER A 500 5.28 -18.38 5.93
C SER A 500 4.88 -16.93 5.66
N ILE A 501 5.58 -16.27 4.74
CA ILE A 501 5.18 -14.94 4.23
C ILE A 501 3.82 -14.94 3.52
N MET A 502 3.34 -16.12 3.14
CA MET A 502 2.02 -16.32 2.53
C MET A 502 0.94 -16.56 3.59
N GLY A 503 1.35 -16.82 4.82
CA GLY A 503 0.48 -17.14 5.96
C GLY A 503 -0.18 -15.90 6.58
N SER A 504 -0.75 -16.12 7.77
CA SER A 504 -1.44 -15.11 8.58
C SER A 504 -0.68 -14.76 9.88
N ASP A 505 0.54 -15.28 10.04
CA ASP A 505 1.37 -14.96 11.20
C ASP A 505 1.92 -13.54 11.06
N LEU A 506 1.51 -12.68 11.99
CA LEU A 506 1.83 -11.25 11.92
C LEU A 506 3.22 -10.90 12.43
N ARG A 507 4.00 -11.87 12.89
CA ARG A 507 5.45 -11.68 13.07
C ARG A 507 6.12 -11.40 11.73
N LEU A 508 5.64 -12.03 10.65
CA LEU A 508 6.16 -11.86 9.28
C LEU A 508 5.02 -11.81 8.25
N ALA A 509 4.37 -10.67 8.10
CA ALA A 509 3.25 -10.49 7.18
C ALA A 509 3.45 -9.30 6.22
N PRO A 510 4.47 -9.32 5.35
CA PRO A 510 4.78 -8.21 4.44
C PRO A 510 3.64 -7.92 3.45
N PHE A 511 2.79 -8.90 3.17
CA PHE A 511 1.60 -8.77 2.33
C PHE A 511 0.33 -8.39 3.12
N GLY A 512 0.47 -8.10 4.42
CA GLY A 512 -0.65 -7.85 5.31
C GLY A 512 -1.53 -9.09 5.54
N ALA A 513 -2.62 -8.90 6.28
CA ALA A 513 -3.57 -9.96 6.61
C ALA A 513 -5.02 -9.49 6.47
N GLY A 514 -5.96 -10.43 6.66
CA GLY A 514 -7.39 -10.19 6.63
C GLY A 514 -7.93 -9.84 5.26
N ARG A 515 -9.11 -9.20 5.23
CA ARG A 515 -9.87 -8.92 4.00
C ARG A 515 -9.11 -8.11 2.96
N ARG A 516 -8.23 -7.22 3.39
CA ARG A 516 -7.44 -6.31 2.53
C ARG A 516 -5.99 -6.79 2.33
N SER A 517 -5.69 -8.07 2.56
CA SER A 517 -4.36 -8.63 2.24
C SER A 517 -4.04 -8.48 0.75
N CYS A 518 -2.77 -8.43 0.39
CA CYS A 518 -2.34 -8.26 -1.00
C CYS A 518 -2.92 -9.37 -1.89
N PRO A 519 -3.61 -9.05 -2.99
CA PRO A 519 -4.13 -10.06 -3.92
C PRO A 519 -3.04 -10.72 -4.75
N GLY A 520 -1.99 -9.96 -5.09
CA GLY A 520 -0.90 -10.40 -5.97
C GLY A 520 0.26 -11.10 -5.28
N LYS A 521 0.13 -11.52 -4.01
CA LYS A 521 1.24 -12.09 -3.25
C LYS A 521 1.87 -13.33 -3.91
N SER A 522 1.05 -14.22 -4.48
CA SER A 522 1.53 -15.43 -5.17
C SER A 522 2.31 -15.09 -6.44
N LEU A 523 1.78 -14.17 -7.26
CA LEU A 523 2.46 -13.69 -8.46
C LEU A 523 3.77 -12.97 -8.12
N ALA A 524 3.76 -12.12 -7.10
CA ALA A 524 4.96 -11.40 -6.66
C ALA A 524 6.06 -12.36 -6.23
N MET A 525 5.74 -13.35 -5.39
CA MET A 525 6.73 -14.31 -4.90
C MET A 525 7.27 -15.23 -5.99
N ALA A 526 6.41 -15.73 -6.90
CA ALA A 526 6.85 -16.50 -8.05
C ALA A 526 7.81 -15.67 -8.92
N THR A 527 7.47 -14.40 -9.18
CA THR A 527 8.31 -13.49 -9.97
C THR A 527 9.66 -13.24 -9.29
N VAL A 528 9.65 -12.83 -8.02
CA VAL A 528 10.87 -12.49 -7.26
C VAL A 528 11.80 -13.69 -7.15
N ALA A 529 11.28 -14.85 -6.71
CA ALA A 529 12.10 -16.05 -6.54
C ALA A 529 12.73 -16.51 -7.86
N PHE A 530 11.93 -16.56 -8.93
CA PHE A 530 12.42 -16.99 -10.23
C PHE A 530 13.41 -15.99 -10.87
N TRP A 531 13.14 -14.69 -10.79
CA TRP A 531 14.04 -13.69 -11.37
C TRP A 531 15.35 -13.57 -10.61
N LEU A 532 15.31 -13.63 -9.27
CA LEU A 532 16.54 -13.67 -8.46
C LEU A 532 17.34 -14.96 -8.73
N ALA A 533 16.67 -16.12 -8.78
CA ALA A 533 17.32 -17.37 -9.13
C ALA A 533 18.02 -17.27 -10.50
N THR A 534 17.36 -16.71 -11.52
CA THR A 534 17.94 -16.53 -12.86
C THR A 534 19.14 -15.58 -12.83
N LEU A 535 18.99 -14.40 -12.19
CA LEU A 535 20.07 -13.42 -12.10
C LEU A 535 21.28 -13.98 -11.37
N LEU A 536 21.10 -14.66 -10.22
CA LEU A 536 22.18 -15.21 -9.41
C LEU A 536 22.79 -16.49 -10.03
N HIS A 537 22.04 -17.20 -10.86
CA HIS A 537 22.56 -18.35 -11.58
C HIS A 537 23.50 -17.95 -12.72
N GLU A 538 23.22 -16.84 -13.40
CA GLU A 538 24.03 -16.33 -14.52
C GLU A 538 25.14 -15.36 -14.06
N LEU A 539 24.89 -14.62 -12.96
CA LEU A 539 25.75 -13.51 -12.54
C LEU A 539 26.15 -13.62 -11.06
N GLU A 540 27.38 -13.24 -10.78
CA GLU A 540 27.86 -12.88 -9.45
C GLU A 540 27.83 -11.34 -9.33
N PHE A 541 27.25 -10.83 -8.26
CA PHE A 541 27.15 -9.39 -8.00
C PHE A 541 28.22 -8.96 -7.00
N LEU A 542 29.16 -8.12 -7.45
CA LEU A 542 30.23 -7.59 -6.65
C LEU A 542 29.97 -6.12 -6.29
N PRO A 543 30.52 -5.61 -5.18
CA PRO A 543 30.48 -4.19 -4.88
C PRO A 543 31.04 -3.38 -6.06
N SER A 544 30.55 -2.16 -6.22
CA SER A 544 31.15 -1.21 -7.17
C SER A 544 32.64 -1.03 -6.88
N ALA A 545 33.45 -0.98 -7.93
CA ALA A 545 34.87 -0.64 -7.81
C ALA A 545 35.09 0.82 -7.37
N ASP A 546 34.09 1.69 -7.56
CA ASP A 546 34.09 3.06 -7.09
C ASP A 546 33.63 3.12 -5.63
N PRO A 547 34.52 3.48 -4.67
CA PRO A 547 34.14 3.57 -3.26
C PRO A 547 33.01 4.58 -2.98
N ALA A 548 32.88 5.62 -3.81
CA ALA A 548 31.81 6.60 -3.70
C ALA A 548 30.43 6.03 -4.04
N ARG A 549 30.38 4.89 -4.72
CA ARG A 549 29.17 4.13 -5.07
C ARG A 549 29.04 2.84 -4.27
N GLY A 550 29.58 2.80 -3.06
CA GLY A 550 29.41 1.69 -2.14
C GLY A 550 27.95 1.42 -1.80
N VAL A 551 27.65 0.21 -1.32
CA VAL A 551 26.27 -0.14 -0.93
C VAL A 551 25.85 0.66 0.28
N ASN A 552 24.89 1.55 0.11
CA ASN A 552 24.28 2.33 1.18
C ASN A 552 22.88 1.76 1.47
N LEU A 553 22.65 1.31 2.71
CA LEU A 553 21.37 0.76 3.18
C LEU A 553 20.42 1.84 3.72
N ASP A 554 20.70 3.12 3.52
CA ASP A 554 19.77 4.18 3.86
C ASP A 554 18.47 4.03 3.09
N GLU A 555 17.37 4.35 3.75
CA GLU A 555 16.02 4.17 3.25
C GLU A 555 15.41 5.50 2.80
N LYS A 556 14.58 5.41 1.78
CA LYS A 556 13.68 6.48 1.36
C LYS A 556 12.26 5.92 1.33
N LEU A 557 11.41 6.43 2.23
CA LEU A 557 10.00 6.05 2.25
C LEU A 557 9.21 6.99 1.33
N ARG A 558 8.72 6.42 0.24
CA ARG A 558 7.67 6.99 -0.60
C ARG A 558 6.39 6.17 -0.36
N LEU A 559 5.72 5.71 -1.40
CA LEU A 559 4.69 4.69 -1.27
C LEU A 559 5.29 3.32 -0.89
N SER A 560 6.46 3.00 -1.46
CA SER A 560 7.32 1.88 -1.08
C SER A 560 8.58 2.40 -0.37
N CYS A 561 9.17 1.57 0.50
CA CYS A 561 10.44 1.86 1.18
C CYS A 561 11.59 1.33 0.32
N GLU A 562 12.19 2.20 -0.46
CA GLU A 562 13.31 1.91 -1.36
C GLU A 562 14.66 2.32 -0.75
N MET A 563 15.76 1.85 -1.31
CA MET A 563 17.09 2.37 -0.97
C MET A 563 17.17 3.85 -1.35
N ALA A 564 17.76 4.68 -0.50
CA ALA A 564 17.90 6.13 -0.74
C ALA A 564 18.72 6.41 -2.01
N ALA A 565 19.81 5.65 -2.21
CA ALA A 565 20.60 5.65 -3.44
C ALA A 565 20.37 4.35 -4.22
N PRO A 566 20.27 4.38 -5.56
CA PRO A 566 20.19 3.17 -6.37
C PRO A 566 21.41 2.26 -6.15
N LEU A 567 21.18 0.95 -6.08
CA LEU A 567 22.26 -0.02 -5.94
C LEU A 567 23.11 -0.05 -7.20
N ALA A 568 24.40 0.25 -7.02
CA ALA A 568 25.42 0.15 -8.06
C ALA A 568 26.30 -1.07 -7.81
N VAL A 569 26.45 -1.94 -8.80
CA VAL A 569 27.17 -3.23 -8.71
C VAL A 569 28.07 -3.47 -9.90
N THR A 570 29.08 -4.34 -9.73
CA THR A 570 29.88 -4.89 -10.82
C THR A 570 29.41 -6.34 -11.05
N PRO A 571 28.60 -6.60 -12.08
CA PRO A 571 28.15 -7.95 -12.40
C PRO A 571 29.28 -8.73 -13.08
N ARG A 572 29.50 -9.98 -12.67
CA ARG A 572 30.46 -10.90 -13.28
C ARG A 572 29.72 -12.14 -13.77
N PRO A 573 29.84 -12.53 -15.05
CA PRO A 573 29.27 -13.78 -15.54
C PRO A 573 29.83 -14.98 -14.76
N ARG A 574 28.97 -15.87 -14.33
CA ARG A 574 29.33 -17.13 -13.66
C ARG A 574 29.54 -18.25 -14.66
N ARG A 575 29.05 -18.09 -15.88
CA ARG A 575 29.24 -19.03 -16.99
C ARG A 575 30.12 -18.40 -18.05
N PRO A 576 30.97 -19.18 -18.74
CA PRO A 576 31.59 -18.69 -19.96
C PRO A 576 30.47 -18.31 -20.95
N ALA A 577 30.61 -17.16 -21.62
CA ALA A 577 29.72 -16.81 -22.72
C ALA A 577 29.75 -17.93 -23.76
N CYS A 578 28.60 -18.55 -24.04
CA CYS A 578 28.46 -19.49 -25.15
C CYS A 578 28.46 -18.75 -26.47
#